data_58f8a224afa7bb3d10e397c6a125d609
#
_entry.id   58f8a224afa7bb3d10e397c6a125d609
#
_cell.length_a   1.000
_cell.length_b   1.000
_cell.length_c   1.000
_cell.angle_alpha   90.00
_cell.angle_beta   90.00
_cell.angle_gamma   90.00
#
_symmetry.space_group_name_H-M   'P 1'
#
loop_
_entity.id
_entity.type
_entity.pdbx_description
1 polymer ?
#
loop_
_entity_poly.entity_id
_entity_poly.type
_entity_poly.pdbx_seq_one_letter_code
_entity_poly.pdbx_strand_id
1 'polypeptide(L)'
;DDVESRGLGDVYKRQNQFLPEEATFENVVRKPGNPATGPLYIVGAMPGDMLKIEILDIELGPVGIVMLGPNSGSERTEFPKKVLKRVPVKDGKAYYDGKVEIPVEPMIGVIGVAPAGEGVSTITPMDHGGNMDCTQIKKGAVLYLPVFAEGGLLSMGDFHAIMGDGEVEDCGLEIEGRATVRVDVVRNEYCVPYPMIETEDRLITIASAEDVEGA
;
A
#
# COMPACT_ATOMS: atom_id res chain seq x y z
N ASP A 1 7.59 -20.80 -2.09
CA ASP A 1 8.80 -20.36 -1.40
C ASP A 1 8.52 -19.03 -0.72
N ASP A 2 8.91 -18.90 0.55
CA ASP A 2 8.75 -17.65 1.30
C ASP A 2 9.65 -16.58 0.70
N VAL A 3 9.06 -15.49 0.23
CA VAL A 3 9.80 -14.36 -0.32
C VAL A 3 9.76 -13.22 0.69
N GLU A 4 10.92 -12.90 1.28
CA GLU A 4 11.08 -11.64 2.00
C GLU A 4 11.16 -10.50 0.98
N SER A 5 10.09 -9.76 0.80
CA SER A 5 10.15 -8.47 0.14
C SER A 5 10.76 -7.45 1.10
N ARG A 6 12.05 -7.23 0.98
CA ARG A 6 12.72 -6.13 1.67
C ARG A 6 12.47 -4.86 0.89
N GLY A 7 11.45 -4.11 1.25
CA GLY A 7 11.17 -2.78 0.75
C GLY A 7 12.27 -1.76 1.08
N LEU A 8 13.51 -2.03 0.67
CA LEU A 8 14.67 -1.20 1.01
C LEU A 8 15.02 -0.15 -0.05
N GLY A 9 14.36 -0.14 -1.22
CA GLY A 9 14.84 0.72 -2.30
C GLY A 9 14.16 2.09 -2.37
N ASP A 10 12.88 2.12 -2.62
CA ASP A 10 12.19 3.35 -3.05
C ASP A 10 11.11 3.84 -2.08
N VAL A 11 10.57 3.02 -1.21
CA VAL A 11 9.71 3.43 -0.08
C VAL A 11 10.44 4.45 0.78
N TYR A 12 11.75 4.31 0.92
CA TYR A 12 12.66 5.26 1.57
C TYR A 12 12.60 6.69 1.00
N LYS A 13 12.25 6.89 -0.26
CA LYS A 13 12.46 8.20 -0.88
C LYS A 13 11.36 9.21 -0.65
N ARG A 14 10.12 8.80 -0.35
CA ARG A 14 9.03 9.74 -0.09
C ARG A 14 8.85 10.01 1.40
N GLN A 15 8.67 8.98 2.19
CA GLN A 15 8.42 9.09 3.63
C GLN A 15 9.68 9.53 4.37
N ASN A 16 10.84 8.95 4.06
CA ASN A 16 12.10 9.32 4.70
C ASN A 16 12.63 10.70 4.30
N GLN A 17 12.16 11.30 3.22
CA GLN A 17 12.49 12.70 2.90
C GLN A 17 11.95 13.67 3.94
N PHE A 18 10.87 13.32 4.62
CA PHE A 18 10.23 14.13 5.66
C PHE A 18 10.60 13.69 7.09
N LEU A 19 11.39 12.64 7.27
CA LEU A 19 11.85 12.20 8.59
C LEU A 19 12.81 13.19 9.27
N PRO A 20 13.79 13.81 8.58
CA PRO A 20 14.61 14.85 9.19
C PRO A 20 13.77 16.02 9.69
N GLU A 21 14.08 16.55 10.87
CA GLU A 21 13.34 17.67 11.45
C GLU A 21 13.31 18.92 10.58
N GLU A 22 14.40 19.15 9.82
CA GLU A 22 14.56 20.23 8.87
C GLU A 22 13.81 20.04 7.54
N ALA A 23 13.27 18.85 7.26
CA ALA A 23 12.55 18.60 6.03
C ALA A 23 11.16 19.25 6.05
N THR A 24 10.84 19.99 5.01
CA THR A 24 9.57 20.71 4.82
C THR A 24 9.03 20.48 3.41
N PHE A 25 7.81 20.91 3.15
CA PHE A 25 7.24 20.83 1.80
C PHE A 25 8.01 21.67 0.76
N GLU A 26 8.74 22.69 1.19
CA GLU A 26 9.49 23.60 0.32
C GLU A 26 10.86 23.04 -0.06
N ASN A 27 11.52 22.29 0.82
CA ASN A 27 12.89 21.81 0.61
C ASN A 27 12.98 20.34 0.19
N VAL A 28 11.86 19.60 0.13
CA VAL A 28 11.82 18.22 -0.33
C VAL A 28 11.35 18.14 -1.78
N VAL A 29 12.16 17.52 -2.63
CA VAL A 29 11.80 17.26 -4.04
C VAL A 29 10.88 16.04 -4.11
N ARG A 30 9.59 16.27 -4.31
CA ARG A 30 8.59 15.21 -4.44
C ARG A 30 8.65 14.58 -5.84
N LYS A 31 8.79 13.26 -5.89
CA LYS A 31 8.58 12.50 -7.12
C LYS A 31 7.12 12.07 -7.24
N PRO A 32 6.54 12.04 -8.44
CA PRO A 32 5.20 11.49 -8.64
C PRO A 32 5.17 9.98 -8.35
N GLY A 33 4.02 9.47 -7.89
CA GLY A 33 3.79 8.05 -7.58
C GLY A 33 4.04 7.70 -6.12
N ASN A 34 3.38 6.65 -5.63
CA ASN A 34 3.64 6.06 -4.34
C ASN A 34 4.84 5.12 -4.41
N PRO A 35 5.65 5.02 -3.36
CA PRO A 35 6.85 4.19 -3.40
C PRO A 35 6.46 2.71 -3.38
N ALA A 36 7.04 1.93 -4.28
CA ALA A 36 6.89 0.48 -4.32
C ALA A 36 8.26 -0.18 -4.56
N THR A 37 8.46 -1.33 -3.96
CA THR A 37 9.63 -2.19 -4.17
C THR A 37 9.23 -3.36 -5.06
N GLY A 38 10.09 -3.69 -6.00
CA GLY A 38 9.88 -4.75 -6.98
C GLY A 38 10.56 -4.37 -8.31
N PRO A 39 10.15 -4.99 -9.42
CA PRO A 39 9.22 -6.13 -9.46
C PRO A 39 9.88 -7.46 -9.06
N LEU A 40 9.12 -8.32 -8.42
CA LEU A 40 9.48 -9.72 -8.18
C LEU A 40 8.93 -10.59 -9.31
N TYR A 41 9.80 -11.30 -9.99
CA TYR A 41 9.39 -12.28 -11.00
C TYR A 41 9.01 -13.60 -10.35
N ILE A 42 7.76 -14.01 -10.48
CA ILE A 42 7.24 -15.27 -9.92
C ILE A 42 7.33 -16.36 -10.99
N VAL A 43 8.24 -17.31 -10.78
CA VAL A 43 8.50 -18.38 -11.74
C VAL A 43 7.24 -19.20 -12.01
N GLY A 44 6.88 -19.32 -13.28
CA GLY A 44 5.75 -20.11 -13.74
C GLY A 44 4.39 -19.39 -13.69
N ALA A 45 4.33 -18.14 -13.25
CA ALA A 45 3.11 -17.33 -13.38
C ALA A 45 2.94 -16.87 -14.84
N MET A 46 1.78 -17.10 -15.41
CA MET A 46 1.45 -16.78 -16.81
C MET A 46 0.18 -15.90 -16.87
N PRO A 47 0.03 -15.08 -17.92
CA PRO A 47 -1.21 -14.33 -18.13
C PRO A 47 -2.44 -15.23 -18.05
N GLY A 48 -3.44 -14.81 -17.26
CA GLY A 48 -4.65 -15.57 -16.97
C GLY A 48 -4.59 -16.42 -15.68
N ASP A 49 -3.43 -16.60 -15.08
CA ASP A 49 -3.30 -17.13 -13.71
C ASP A 49 -3.62 -16.05 -12.66
N MET A 50 -3.61 -16.43 -11.39
CA MET A 50 -3.59 -15.48 -10.27
C MET A 50 -2.37 -15.74 -9.38
N LEU A 51 -1.82 -14.68 -8.80
CA LEU A 51 -0.93 -14.80 -7.64
C LEU A 51 -1.77 -14.90 -6.39
N LYS A 52 -1.49 -15.90 -5.56
CA LYS A 52 -1.96 -16.00 -4.18
C LYS A 52 -0.86 -15.49 -3.26
N ILE A 53 -1.10 -14.42 -2.54
CA ILE A 53 -0.12 -13.71 -1.73
C ILE A 53 -0.58 -13.73 -0.26
N GLU A 54 0.05 -14.58 0.55
CA GLU A 54 -0.21 -14.62 1.99
C GLU A 54 0.67 -13.58 2.69
N ILE A 55 0.07 -12.64 3.42
CA ILE A 55 0.79 -11.62 4.19
C ILE A 55 1.13 -12.20 5.56
N LEU A 56 2.38 -12.64 5.72
CA LEU A 56 2.84 -13.34 6.92
C LEU A 56 3.21 -12.37 8.04
N ASP A 57 3.82 -11.23 7.70
CA ASP A 57 4.20 -10.22 8.68
C ASP A 57 4.41 -8.85 8.03
N ILE A 58 4.22 -7.78 8.83
CA ILE A 58 4.56 -6.39 8.47
C ILE A 58 5.27 -5.76 9.66
N GLU A 59 6.55 -5.47 9.48
CA GLU A 59 7.37 -4.76 10.45
C GLU A 59 7.42 -3.28 10.09
N LEU A 60 7.21 -2.40 11.06
CA LEU A 60 7.19 -0.95 10.86
C LEU A 60 8.46 -0.27 11.40
N GLY A 61 8.83 0.84 10.78
CA GLY A 61 9.82 1.75 11.32
C GLY A 61 9.33 2.52 12.56
N PRO A 62 10.21 3.30 13.19
CA PRO A 62 9.92 3.95 14.48
C PRO A 62 9.17 5.27 14.37
N VAL A 63 9.00 5.83 13.18
CA VAL A 63 8.36 7.15 12.96
C VAL A 63 7.50 7.13 11.71
N GLY A 64 6.24 7.43 11.87
CA GLY A 64 5.33 7.68 10.74
C GLY A 64 5.15 9.18 10.47
N ILE A 65 4.57 9.49 9.31
CA ILE A 65 4.33 10.84 8.83
C ILE A 65 2.88 10.99 8.40
N VAL A 66 2.24 12.08 8.83
CA VAL A 66 0.96 12.53 8.32
C VAL A 66 1.17 13.83 7.54
N MET A 67 0.62 13.89 6.35
CA MET A 67 0.68 15.05 5.47
C MET A 67 -0.73 15.43 5.05
N LEU A 68 -1.14 16.65 5.39
CA LEU A 68 -2.44 17.20 5.02
C LEU A 68 -2.25 18.56 4.36
N GLY A 69 -3.21 18.99 3.59
CA GLY A 69 -3.13 20.31 2.97
C GLY A 69 -4.42 20.74 2.28
N PRO A 70 -4.42 21.96 1.74
CA PRO A 70 -5.53 22.43 0.90
C PRO A 70 -5.74 21.45 -0.25
N ASN A 71 -6.98 21.04 -0.45
CA ASN A 71 -7.41 20.04 -1.44
C ASN A 71 -6.98 18.59 -1.16
N SER A 72 -6.56 18.26 0.07
CA SER A 72 -6.46 16.86 0.52
C SER A 72 -7.84 16.35 0.90
N GLY A 73 -8.11 15.08 0.56
CA GLY A 73 -9.27 14.34 1.00
C GLY A 73 -10.63 14.99 0.76
N SER A 74 -11.59 14.62 1.59
CA SER A 74 -12.97 15.11 1.53
C SER A 74 -13.18 16.46 2.21
N GLU A 75 -12.35 16.79 3.22
CA GLU A 75 -12.46 18.02 4.06
C GLU A 75 -11.60 19.16 3.51
N ARG A 76 -11.67 19.38 2.20
CA ARG A 76 -10.79 20.32 1.44
C ARG A 76 -10.74 21.75 1.98
N THR A 77 -11.73 22.17 2.74
CA THR A 77 -11.82 23.54 3.27
C THR A 77 -11.25 23.69 4.67
N GLU A 78 -11.02 22.60 5.39
CA GLU A 78 -10.59 22.64 6.78
C GLU A 78 -9.08 22.82 6.96
N PHE A 79 -8.29 22.47 5.95
CA PHE A 79 -6.84 22.58 5.96
C PHE A 79 -6.34 23.71 5.07
N PRO A 80 -6.41 24.98 5.55
CA PRO A 80 -6.01 26.12 4.72
C PRO A 80 -4.49 26.19 4.46
N LYS A 81 -3.72 25.38 5.17
CA LYS A 81 -2.27 25.27 5.04
C LYS A 81 -1.83 23.82 5.04
N LYS A 82 -0.72 23.56 4.38
CA LYS A 82 -0.06 22.24 4.46
C LYS A 82 0.42 21.98 5.89
N VAL A 83 0.10 20.79 6.37
CA VAL A 83 0.52 20.28 7.69
C VAL A 83 1.38 19.05 7.46
N LEU A 84 2.53 19.02 8.12
CA LEU A 84 3.41 17.86 8.19
C LEU A 84 3.62 17.51 9.65
N LYS A 85 3.31 16.27 10.02
CA LYS A 85 3.47 15.80 11.38
C LYS A 85 4.24 14.49 11.41
N ARG A 86 5.27 14.44 12.23
CA ARG A 86 6.02 13.23 12.54
C ARG A 86 5.44 12.58 13.78
N VAL A 87 5.08 11.30 13.68
CA VAL A 87 4.39 10.56 14.73
C VAL A 87 5.26 9.39 15.14
N PRO A 88 5.81 9.39 16.37
CA PRO A 88 6.55 8.25 16.88
C PRO A 88 5.67 7.00 16.94
N VAL A 89 6.23 5.86 16.50
CA VAL A 89 5.61 4.54 16.58
C VAL A 89 6.49 3.65 17.43
N LYS A 90 5.93 3.14 18.52
CA LYS A 90 6.65 2.32 19.49
C LYS A 90 5.68 1.39 20.24
N ASP A 91 6.13 0.20 20.57
CA ASP A 91 5.39 -0.77 21.39
C ASP A 91 3.95 -1.02 20.87
N GLY A 92 3.78 -1.07 19.52
CA GLY A 92 2.50 -1.29 18.88
C GLY A 92 1.53 -0.11 18.93
N LYS A 93 2.03 1.11 19.17
CA LYS A 93 1.22 2.34 19.25
C LYS A 93 1.85 3.50 18.51
N ALA A 94 1.03 4.39 17.97
CA ALA A 94 1.41 5.70 17.47
C ALA A 94 1.08 6.78 18.50
N TYR A 95 2.01 7.71 18.70
CA TYR A 95 1.93 8.73 19.74
C TYR A 95 1.76 10.13 19.15
N TYR A 96 0.52 10.64 19.15
CA TYR A 96 0.20 11.97 18.65
C TYR A 96 0.34 13.04 19.74
N ASP A 97 1.29 13.97 19.56
CA ASP A 97 1.56 15.11 20.47
C ASP A 97 1.80 14.70 21.95
N GLY A 98 2.21 13.46 22.19
CA GLY A 98 2.40 12.93 23.54
C GLY A 98 1.10 12.83 24.37
N LYS A 99 -0.06 12.98 23.77
CA LYS A 99 -1.36 13.00 24.45
C LYS A 99 -2.31 11.93 23.98
N VAL A 100 -2.22 11.54 22.72
CA VAL A 100 -3.11 10.54 22.11
C VAL A 100 -2.28 9.36 21.68
N GLU A 101 -2.63 8.19 22.21
CA GLU A 101 -2.03 6.92 21.84
C GLU A 101 -3.06 6.13 21.00
N ILE A 102 -2.66 5.71 19.81
CA ILE A 102 -3.52 4.91 18.92
C ILE A 102 -2.81 3.59 18.65
N PRO A 103 -3.44 2.43 18.88
CA PRO A 103 -2.89 1.14 18.46
C PRO A 103 -2.61 1.14 16.94
N VAL A 104 -1.47 0.59 16.53
CA VAL A 104 -1.18 0.45 15.11
C VAL A 104 -1.83 -0.80 14.53
N GLU A 105 -2.31 -0.68 13.31
CA GLU A 105 -2.79 -1.78 12.47
C GLU A 105 -2.07 -1.72 11.10
N PRO A 106 -0.85 -2.29 11.03
CA PRO A 106 -0.02 -2.18 9.84
C PRO A 106 -0.71 -2.77 8.60
N MET A 107 -0.65 -2.03 7.49
CA MET A 107 -1.21 -2.45 6.22
C MET A 107 -0.33 -2.04 5.04
N ILE A 108 -0.62 -2.60 3.86
CA ILE A 108 0.04 -2.28 2.60
C ILE A 108 -0.93 -1.47 1.75
N GLY A 109 -0.62 -0.21 1.45
CA GLY A 109 -1.42 0.64 0.58
C GLY A 109 -1.28 0.26 -0.89
N VAL A 110 -0.05 0.13 -1.37
CA VAL A 110 0.25 -0.25 -2.76
C VAL A 110 0.74 -1.69 -2.84
N ILE A 111 0.00 -2.53 -3.54
CA ILE A 111 0.45 -3.87 -3.93
C ILE A 111 -0.21 -4.28 -5.26
N GLY A 112 0.59 -4.70 -6.23
CA GLY A 112 0.08 -5.03 -7.55
C GLY A 112 1.08 -5.80 -8.41
N VAL A 113 0.59 -6.31 -9.53
CA VAL A 113 1.36 -6.96 -10.59
C VAL A 113 1.56 -6.00 -11.77
N ALA A 114 2.37 -6.38 -12.76
CA ALA A 114 2.44 -5.61 -13.99
C ALA A 114 1.09 -5.65 -14.74
N PRO A 115 0.55 -4.50 -15.16
CA PRO A 115 -0.67 -4.45 -15.95
C PRO A 115 -0.47 -5.03 -17.36
N ALA A 116 -1.56 -5.28 -18.07
CA ALA A 116 -1.51 -5.59 -19.49
C ALA A 116 -1.09 -4.33 -20.29
N GLY A 117 0.00 -4.38 -21.01
CA GLY A 117 0.46 -3.29 -21.88
C GLY A 117 1.40 -2.30 -21.21
N GLU A 118 1.09 -1.01 -21.28
CA GLU A 118 1.96 0.04 -20.72
C GLU A 118 1.92 0.10 -19.20
N GLY A 119 3.03 0.54 -18.59
CA GLY A 119 3.10 0.74 -17.14
C GLY A 119 2.15 1.83 -16.67
N VAL A 120 1.52 1.61 -15.52
CA VAL A 120 0.62 2.58 -14.88
C VAL A 120 1.27 3.18 -13.64
N SER A 121 0.76 4.35 -13.23
CA SER A 121 1.21 5.02 -12.03
C SER A 121 0.83 4.21 -10.78
N THR A 122 1.71 4.19 -9.79
CA THR A 122 1.45 3.63 -8.46
C THR A 122 0.46 4.44 -7.62
N ILE A 123 -0.11 5.51 -8.16
CA ILE A 123 -1.17 6.31 -7.50
C ILE A 123 -2.56 5.73 -7.78
N THR A 124 -2.72 4.97 -8.86
CA THR A 124 -4.04 4.55 -9.33
C THR A 124 -4.24 3.05 -9.13
N PRO A 125 -5.30 2.60 -8.47
CA PRO A 125 -5.69 1.20 -8.43
C PRO A 125 -6.39 0.82 -9.75
N MET A 126 -6.19 -0.43 -10.19
CA MET A 126 -6.87 -1.03 -11.35
C MET A 126 -6.98 -2.55 -11.13
N ASP A 127 -7.38 -3.30 -12.16
CA ASP A 127 -7.49 -4.77 -12.10
C ASP A 127 -6.18 -5.47 -11.69
N HIS A 128 -5.03 -4.85 -11.93
CA HIS A 128 -3.71 -5.35 -11.53
C HIS A 128 -3.41 -5.17 -10.03
N GLY A 129 -4.30 -4.57 -9.25
CA GLY A 129 -4.06 -4.05 -7.91
C GLY A 129 -3.60 -2.58 -7.97
N GLY A 130 -2.47 -2.26 -7.36
CA GLY A 130 -1.91 -0.91 -7.28
C GLY A 130 -2.26 -0.23 -5.96
N ASN A 131 -2.64 1.04 -6.00
CA ASN A 131 -2.97 1.84 -4.82
C ASN A 131 -4.39 1.55 -4.32
N MET A 132 -4.58 0.38 -3.74
CA MET A 132 -5.91 -0.05 -3.30
C MET A 132 -6.32 0.55 -1.95
N ASP A 133 -5.37 0.94 -1.13
CA ASP A 133 -5.57 1.53 0.20
C ASP A 133 -6.68 0.83 1.01
N CYS A 134 -6.65 -0.50 0.95
CA CYS A 134 -7.62 -1.35 1.62
C CYS A 134 -7.08 -1.83 2.97
N THR A 135 -7.71 -1.44 4.07
CA THR A 135 -7.32 -1.77 5.45
C THR A 135 -7.27 -3.27 5.73
N GLN A 136 -7.83 -4.09 4.83
CA GLN A 136 -7.79 -5.55 4.94
C GLN A 136 -6.53 -6.18 4.33
N ILE A 137 -5.69 -5.42 3.63
CA ILE A 137 -4.38 -5.88 3.13
C ILE A 137 -3.34 -5.80 4.25
N LYS A 138 -3.46 -6.69 5.20
CA LYS A 138 -2.68 -6.73 6.45
C LYS A 138 -2.25 -8.13 6.82
N LYS A 139 -1.44 -8.25 7.85
CA LYS A 139 -0.99 -9.56 8.38
C LYS A 139 -2.14 -10.53 8.59
N GLY A 140 -2.00 -11.75 8.08
CA GLY A 140 -2.98 -12.83 8.16
C GLY A 140 -3.97 -12.85 7.00
N ALA A 141 -4.01 -11.82 6.15
CA ALA A 141 -4.80 -11.83 4.93
C ALA A 141 -4.09 -12.57 3.78
N VAL A 142 -4.88 -13.07 2.86
CA VAL A 142 -4.44 -13.61 1.56
C VAL A 142 -4.99 -12.73 0.47
N LEU A 143 -4.11 -12.12 -0.31
CA LEU A 143 -4.48 -11.32 -1.47
C LEU A 143 -4.31 -12.15 -2.74
N TYR A 144 -5.31 -12.11 -3.61
CA TYR A 144 -5.30 -12.70 -4.93
C TYR A 144 -5.23 -11.59 -5.99
N LEU A 145 -4.23 -11.65 -6.88
CA LEU A 145 -4.06 -10.69 -7.98
C LEU A 145 -4.04 -11.42 -9.32
N PRO A 146 -4.84 -10.98 -10.31
CA PRO A 146 -4.79 -11.57 -11.66
C PRO A 146 -3.46 -11.27 -12.33
N VAL A 147 -2.91 -12.22 -13.07
CA VAL A 147 -1.64 -12.09 -13.79
C VAL A 147 -1.89 -11.64 -15.21
N PHE A 148 -1.29 -10.53 -15.64
CA PHE A 148 -1.39 -9.98 -17.00
C PHE A 148 -0.10 -10.10 -17.79
N ALA A 149 1.05 -10.29 -17.13
CA ALA A 149 2.35 -10.45 -17.74
C ALA A 149 3.05 -11.69 -17.18
N GLU A 150 3.91 -12.33 -17.98
CA GLU A 150 4.73 -13.46 -17.54
C GLU A 150 5.53 -13.09 -16.28
N GLY A 151 5.49 -13.97 -15.29
CA GLY A 151 6.12 -13.75 -13.98
C GLY A 151 5.34 -12.83 -13.05
N GLY A 152 4.18 -12.30 -13.43
CA GLY A 152 3.35 -11.41 -12.63
C GLY A 152 4.00 -10.08 -12.29
N LEU A 153 5.31 -10.05 -12.05
CA LEU A 153 6.11 -8.86 -11.73
C LEU A 153 5.54 -8.10 -10.51
N LEU A 154 5.39 -8.82 -9.40
CA LEU A 154 4.80 -8.32 -8.16
C LEU A 154 5.62 -7.17 -7.56
N SER A 155 4.94 -6.09 -7.22
CA SER A 155 5.52 -4.93 -6.51
C SER A 155 4.63 -4.54 -5.34
N MET A 156 5.22 -4.04 -4.25
CA MET A 156 4.49 -3.58 -3.08
C MET A 156 5.24 -2.49 -2.32
N GLY A 157 4.52 -1.66 -1.59
CA GLY A 157 5.06 -0.58 -0.78
C GLY A 157 3.97 0.26 -0.15
N ASP A 158 4.28 1.51 0.17
CA ASP A 158 3.30 2.45 0.72
C ASP A 158 2.63 1.90 1.98
N PHE A 159 3.46 1.64 3.00
CA PHE A 159 2.97 1.07 4.25
C PHE A 159 2.32 2.14 5.13
N HIS A 160 1.18 1.81 5.69
CA HIS A 160 0.52 2.62 6.69
C HIS A 160 0.56 1.92 8.06
N ALA A 161 0.94 2.67 9.10
CA ALA A 161 0.85 2.17 10.47
C ALA A 161 -0.59 2.17 10.97
N ILE A 162 -1.37 3.14 10.51
CA ILE A 162 -2.79 3.30 10.79
C ILE A 162 -3.44 3.99 9.59
N MET A 163 -4.60 3.50 9.20
CA MET A 163 -5.47 4.15 8.22
C MET A 163 -6.92 3.81 8.54
N GLY A 164 -7.83 4.75 8.39
CA GLY A 164 -9.26 4.50 8.39
C GLY A 164 -9.74 4.00 7.02
N ASP A 165 -10.88 3.31 6.98
CA ASP A 165 -11.47 2.86 5.73
C ASP A 165 -11.72 4.05 4.79
N GLY A 166 -11.29 3.90 3.52
CA GLY A 166 -11.45 4.89 2.47
C GLY A 166 -10.40 5.98 2.44
N GLU A 167 -9.41 5.98 3.35
CA GLU A 167 -8.33 6.98 3.40
C GLU A 167 -8.82 8.42 3.16
N VAL A 168 -9.88 8.81 3.86
CA VAL A 168 -10.72 9.99 3.59
C VAL A 168 -9.95 11.29 3.36
N GLU A 169 -8.77 11.44 3.98
CA GLU A 169 -7.92 12.62 3.87
C GLU A 169 -6.70 12.44 2.95
N ASP A 170 -6.71 11.44 2.07
CA ASP A 170 -5.63 11.09 1.14
C ASP A 170 -4.26 10.85 1.85
N CYS A 171 -4.27 10.41 3.09
CA CYS A 171 -3.06 10.14 3.86
C CYS A 171 -3.34 9.27 5.08
N GLY A 172 -2.81 8.08 5.09
CA GLY A 172 -2.70 7.27 6.29
C GLY A 172 -1.60 7.79 7.23
N LEU A 173 -1.25 7.05 8.25
CA LEU A 173 0.01 7.25 8.97
C LEU A 173 1.11 6.54 8.16
N GLU A 174 1.68 7.29 7.24
CA GLU A 174 2.72 6.85 6.30
C GLU A 174 3.98 6.44 7.05
N ILE A 175 4.50 5.24 6.78
CA ILE A 175 5.65 4.73 7.53
C ILE A 175 6.51 3.81 6.68
N GLU A 176 7.80 3.78 6.94
CA GLU A 176 8.65 2.73 6.38
C GLU A 176 8.27 1.37 6.96
N GLY A 177 8.40 0.31 6.15
CA GLY A 177 8.08 -1.02 6.60
C GLY A 177 8.77 -2.12 5.81
N ARG A 178 8.62 -3.34 6.33
CA ARG A 178 9.03 -4.59 5.67
C ARG A 178 7.87 -5.55 5.72
N ALA A 179 7.45 -6.07 4.57
CA ALA A 179 6.50 -7.15 4.51
C ALA A 179 7.20 -8.49 4.25
N THR A 180 6.78 -9.53 4.95
CA THR A 180 7.11 -10.92 4.65
C THR A 180 5.87 -11.57 4.05
N VAL A 181 6.00 -12.07 2.82
CA VAL A 181 4.89 -12.69 2.09
C VAL A 181 5.27 -14.06 1.56
N ARG A 182 4.27 -14.95 1.45
CA ARG A 182 4.38 -16.19 0.67
C ARG A 182 3.58 -16.04 -0.60
N VAL A 183 4.17 -16.40 -1.73
CA VAL A 183 3.54 -16.25 -3.04
C VAL A 183 3.42 -17.60 -3.73
N ASP A 184 2.21 -17.95 -4.14
CA ASP A 184 1.88 -19.13 -4.93
C ASP A 184 1.15 -18.73 -6.22
N VAL A 185 1.10 -19.62 -7.20
CA VAL A 185 0.38 -19.45 -8.44
C VAL A 185 -0.89 -20.29 -8.47
N VAL A 186 -2.04 -19.65 -8.59
CA VAL A 186 -3.33 -20.30 -8.81
C VAL A 186 -3.61 -20.35 -10.31
N ARG A 187 -3.93 -21.55 -10.81
CA ARG A 187 -4.12 -21.77 -12.24
C ARG A 187 -5.48 -21.29 -12.72
N ASN A 188 -5.51 -20.89 -13.96
CA ASN A 188 -6.55 -20.22 -14.76
C ASN A 188 -8.01 -20.68 -14.52
N GLU A 189 -8.30 -21.97 -14.33
CA GLU A 189 -9.68 -22.46 -14.19
C GLU A 189 -10.47 -21.93 -12.98
N TYR A 190 -9.78 -21.27 -12.04
CA TYR A 190 -10.36 -20.70 -10.81
C TYR A 190 -10.13 -19.19 -10.69
N CYS A 191 -9.65 -18.54 -11.74
CA CYS A 191 -9.23 -17.14 -11.66
C CYS A 191 -10.38 -16.17 -11.90
N VAL A 192 -10.41 -15.11 -11.09
CA VAL A 192 -11.29 -13.95 -11.29
C VAL A 192 -10.47 -12.78 -11.86
N PRO A 193 -11.08 -11.88 -12.64
CA PRO A 193 -10.35 -10.80 -13.31
C PRO A 193 -10.00 -9.61 -12.41
N TYR A 194 -10.32 -9.66 -11.11
CA TYR A 194 -10.17 -8.57 -10.14
C TYR A 194 -9.36 -9.01 -8.93
N PRO A 195 -8.74 -8.07 -8.20
CA PRO A 195 -8.17 -8.35 -6.88
C PRO A 195 -9.21 -8.87 -5.90
N MET A 196 -8.82 -9.82 -5.08
CA MET A 196 -9.68 -10.41 -4.06
C MET A 196 -8.87 -10.65 -2.79
N ILE A 197 -9.47 -10.44 -1.63
CA ILE A 197 -8.86 -10.71 -0.33
C ILE A 197 -9.67 -11.79 0.39
N GLU A 198 -8.95 -12.74 0.95
CA GLU A 198 -9.48 -13.73 1.87
C GLU A 198 -8.92 -13.43 3.27
N THR A 199 -9.80 -13.33 4.25
CA THR A 199 -9.47 -13.23 5.67
C THR A 199 -10.06 -14.42 6.41
N GLU A 200 -9.87 -14.50 7.71
CA GLU A 200 -10.42 -15.60 8.53
C GLU A 200 -11.95 -15.73 8.41
N ASP A 201 -12.66 -14.61 8.22
CA ASP A 201 -14.13 -14.55 8.26
C ASP A 201 -14.78 -13.95 7.00
N ARG A 202 -13.99 -13.49 6.00
CA ARG A 202 -14.52 -12.77 4.85
C ARG A 202 -13.81 -13.12 3.56
N LEU A 203 -14.57 -12.97 2.46
CA LEU A 203 -14.07 -12.87 1.11
C LEU A 203 -14.46 -11.49 0.58
N ILE A 204 -13.49 -10.72 0.12
CA ILE A 204 -13.66 -9.32 -0.29
C ILE A 204 -13.19 -9.20 -1.73
N THR A 205 -14.02 -8.65 -2.59
CA THR A 205 -13.66 -8.29 -3.97
C THR A 205 -13.32 -6.81 -4.04
N ILE A 206 -12.33 -6.46 -4.85
CA ILE A 206 -11.92 -5.07 -5.08
C ILE A 206 -12.07 -4.79 -6.57
N ALA A 207 -12.83 -3.78 -6.91
CA ALA A 207 -12.99 -3.29 -8.28
C ALA A 207 -12.60 -1.81 -8.35
N SER A 208 -12.12 -1.39 -9.50
CA SER A 208 -11.69 -0.01 -9.75
C SER A 208 -12.17 0.44 -11.13
N ALA A 209 -12.77 1.62 -11.20
CA ALA A 209 -13.21 2.26 -12.43
C ALA A 209 -13.07 3.77 -12.33
N GLU A 210 -13.42 4.50 -13.40
CA GLU A 210 -13.41 5.98 -13.42
C GLU A 210 -14.46 6.57 -12.47
N ASP A 211 -15.53 5.83 -12.20
CA ASP A 211 -16.58 6.20 -11.27
C ASP A 211 -17.10 4.98 -10.49
N VAL A 212 -17.90 5.24 -9.46
CA VAL A 212 -18.44 4.19 -8.56
C VAL A 212 -19.45 3.28 -9.28
N GLU A 213 -20.11 3.76 -10.35
CA GLU A 213 -21.09 2.96 -11.11
C GLU A 213 -20.38 1.92 -12.00
N GLY A 214 -19.13 2.23 -12.44
CA GLY A 214 -18.32 1.34 -13.25
C GLY A 214 -17.55 0.29 -12.45
N ALA A 215 -17.36 0.50 -11.13
CA ALA A 215 -16.71 -0.43 -10.23
C ALA A 215 -17.73 -1.36 -9.58
#